data_7892f2bc7556fb4b31a31ad02297e54e
#
_entry.id   7892f2bc7556fb4b31a31ad02297e54e
#
_cell.length_a   1.000
_cell.length_b   1.000
_cell.length_c   1.000
_cell.angle_alpha   90.00
_cell.angle_beta   90.00
_cell.angle_gamma   90.00
#
_symmetry.space_group_name_H-M   'P 1'
#
loop_
_entity.id
_entity.type
_entity.pdbx_description
1 polymer ?
#
loop_
_entity_poly.entity_id
_entity_poly.type
_entity_poly.pdbx_seq_one_letter_code
_entity_poly.pdbx_strand_id
1 'polypeptide(L)'
;MGLRTVFTDHSLFGFADAASILTNKLLKFSLSDVDHVICVSHTWYVLRIFTLTCLTQNSKENTVLRASLDPLMVSVIPNAVVAENFRPRNYPASENGYQVAPLPQYLGPHDTITIVVISRLFYNKGTDLLVAAIPRILAAHPNVRFIIGGSGPKAIDLEQMIEKNVLQDRVEMLGPIRHEEVRNVMVRGHIYLHPSLTEAFGTVIVEAASCGLYIVCTQVGGIPEVLPGYMTVFAKPEEDDLVAATGRAIAALRANKVRTEEFHDEVKMMYSWTDVAERTERVYDGVSGVLSEADFYGYDVTDAGSWSATRGRSGVQSFALIDRLKRYYGCGIWAGKLFCLCVIIDYLLFLLLEIWAPRENIDIAKNWPKKEKVDRIQRDRSKFGR
;
A
#
# COMPACT_ATOMS: atom_id res chain seq x y z
N MET A 1 -18.55 -24.24 -7.10
CA MET A 1 -17.41 -24.50 -8.01
C MET A 1 -16.18 -25.03 -7.28
N GLY A 2 -16.02 -24.87 -5.99
CA GLY A 2 -14.88 -25.40 -5.21
C GLY A 2 -13.53 -24.75 -5.57
N LEU A 3 -13.52 -23.54 -6.15
CA LEU A 3 -12.31 -22.79 -6.42
C LEU A 3 -11.84 -22.07 -5.16
N ARG A 4 -10.55 -22.10 -4.91
CA ARG A 4 -9.91 -21.32 -3.84
C ARG A 4 -9.72 -19.89 -4.30
N THR A 5 -9.95 -18.95 -3.39
CA THR A 5 -9.92 -17.54 -3.70
C THR A 5 -9.03 -16.77 -2.72
N VAL A 6 -8.21 -15.89 -3.26
CA VAL A 6 -7.41 -14.94 -2.50
C VAL A 6 -7.78 -13.53 -2.95
N PHE A 7 -8.08 -12.66 -2.02
CA PHE A 7 -8.39 -11.26 -2.28
C PHE A 7 -7.22 -10.37 -1.88
N THR A 8 -6.82 -9.45 -2.76
CA THR A 8 -5.78 -8.45 -2.43
C THR A 8 -6.41 -7.08 -2.22
N ASP A 9 -6.18 -6.50 -1.05
CA ASP A 9 -6.72 -5.21 -0.64
C ASP A 9 -5.63 -4.13 -0.64
N HIS A 10 -5.79 -3.15 -1.53
CA HIS A 10 -4.92 -1.98 -1.65
C HIS A 10 -5.53 -0.70 -1.08
N SER A 11 -6.69 -0.78 -0.42
CA SER A 11 -7.49 0.38 -0.02
C SER A 11 -7.59 0.53 1.48
N LEU A 12 -7.86 1.76 1.92
CA LEU A 12 -8.38 2.04 3.25
C LEU A 12 -9.86 2.46 3.12
N PHE A 13 -10.72 1.78 3.85
CA PHE A 13 -12.15 2.07 3.84
C PHE A 13 -12.53 3.04 4.97
N GLY A 14 -13.48 3.96 4.74
CA GLY A 14 -14.01 4.90 5.72
C GLY A 14 -14.86 4.24 6.83
N PHE A 15 -15.09 4.82 7.99
CA PHE A 15 -15.89 4.24 9.08
C PHE A 15 -17.17 5.02 9.41
N ALA A 16 -17.22 6.30 9.11
CA ALA A 16 -18.10 7.23 9.79
C ALA A 16 -19.28 7.74 8.93
N ASP A 17 -19.23 7.62 7.61
CA ASP A 17 -20.29 8.08 6.73
C ASP A 17 -21.21 6.94 6.26
N ALA A 18 -22.42 7.29 5.78
CA ALA A 18 -23.41 6.31 5.33
C ALA A 18 -22.90 5.45 4.15
N ALA A 19 -22.13 6.02 3.25
CA ALA A 19 -21.52 5.31 2.13
C ALA A 19 -20.50 4.29 2.61
N SER A 20 -19.68 4.65 3.59
CA SER A 20 -18.70 3.74 4.21
C SER A 20 -19.38 2.59 4.94
N ILE A 21 -20.50 2.83 5.65
CA ILE A 21 -21.26 1.77 6.32
C ILE A 21 -21.77 0.76 5.29
N LEU A 22 -22.34 1.22 4.18
CA LEU A 22 -22.81 0.35 3.11
C LEU A 22 -21.65 -0.41 2.46
N THR A 23 -20.57 0.27 2.12
CA THR A 23 -19.37 -0.33 1.53
C THR A 23 -18.77 -1.39 2.44
N ASN A 24 -18.74 -1.16 3.77
CA ASN A 24 -18.26 -2.15 4.74
C ASN A 24 -19.15 -3.39 4.79
N LYS A 25 -20.47 -3.24 4.60
CA LYS A 25 -21.38 -4.40 4.51
C LYS A 25 -21.15 -5.22 3.24
N LEU A 26 -20.92 -4.54 2.11
CA LEU A 26 -20.57 -5.20 0.85
C LEU A 26 -19.20 -5.88 0.95
N LEU A 27 -18.21 -5.22 1.55
CA LEU A 27 -16.90 -5.81 1.79
C LEU A 27 -16.99 -7.07 2.65
N LYS A 28 -17.75 -7.01 3.75
CA LYS A 28 -18.00 -8.17 4.61
C LYS A 28 -18.68 -9.31 3.85
N PHE A 29 -19.64 -9.01 2.99
CA PHE A 29 -20.27 -9.99 2.10
C PHE A 29 -19.23 -10.63 1.16
N SER A 30 -18.48 -9.81 0.42
CA SER A 30 -17.52 -10.27 -0.57
C SER A 30 -16.42 -11.13 0.06
N LEU A 31 -15.95 -10.77 1.26
CA LEU A 31 -14.85 -11.47 1.95
C LEU A 31 -15.30 -12.66 2.80
N SER A 32 -16.61 -12.88 2.98
CA SER A 32 -17.13 -13.99 3.80
C SER A 32 -16.77 -15.38 3.24
N ASP A 33 -16.60 -15.51 1.94
CA ASP A 33 -16.27 -16.77 1.25
C ASP A 33 -14.86 -16.78 0.64
N VAL A 34 -14.01 -15.78 0.95
CA VAL A 34 -12.62 -15.73 0.49
C VAL A 34 -11.75 -16.56 1.43
N ASP A 35 -10.91 -17.43 0.87
CA ASP A 35 -10.05 -18.31 1.66
C ASP A 35 -8.91 -17.55 2.37
N HIS A 36 -8.37 -16.50 1.74
CA HIS A 36 -7.33 -15.68 2.33
C HIS A 36 -7.36 -14.26 1.77
N VAL A 37 -6.86 -13.29 2.55
CA VAL A 37 -6.75 -11.88 2.16
C VAL A 37 -5.31 -11.43 2.25
N ILE A 38 -4.83 -10.68 1.26
CA ILE A 38 -3.53 -10.02 1.27
C ILE A 38 -3.78 -8.52 1.43
N CYS A 39 -3.13 -7.88 2.39
CA CYS A 39 -3.13 -6.43 2.60
C CYS A 39 -1.73 -5.86 2.41
N VAL A 40 -1.62 -4.59 2.06
CA VAL A 40 -0.35 -3.96 1.67
C VAL A 40 0.41 -3.30 2.82
N SER A 41 -0.18 -3.16 4.00
CA SER A 41 0.49 -2.61 5.19
C SER A 41 0.06 -3.32 6.47
N HIS A 42 0.94 -3.34 7.45
CA HIS A 42 0.77 -3.98 8.75
C HIS A 42 0.99 -2.96 9.85
N THR A 43 0.16 -2.97 10.91
CA THR A 43 0.52 -2.28 12.15
C THR A 43 1.31 -3.20 13.05
N TRP A 44 2.59 -3.27 12.90
CA TRP A 44 3.43 -3.86 13.93
C TRP A 44 4.57 -2.91 14.32
N TYR A 45 4.23 -1.75 14.91
CA TYR A 45 5.08 -1.11 15.88
C TYR A 45 4.26 -0.92 17.14
N VAL A 46 4.20 -1.96 17.97
CA VAL A 46 3.92 -1.77 19.39
C VAL A 46 5.12 -1.02 19.95
N LEU A 47 5.08 0.30 19.85
CA LEU A 47 5.82 1.12 20.76
C LEU A 47 5.21 0.87 22.15
N ARG A 48 5.82 -0.03 22.90
CA ARG A 48 5.59 -0.22 24.33
C ARG A 48 6.05 1.05 25.05
N ILE A 49 5.32 2.14 24.92
CA ILE A 49 5.38 3.29 25.81
C ILE A 49 3.95 3.81 25.96
N PHE A 50 3.53 3.84 27.19
CA PHE A 50 2.32 4.35 27.79
C PHE A 50 1.66 5.54 27.09
N THR A 51 0.29 5.46 26.99
CA THR A 51 -0.67 6.55 26.90
C THR A 51 -0.59 7.47 25.66
N LEU A 52 -1.35 7.16 24.66
CA LEU A 52 -2.41 7.94 24.02
C LEU A 52 -2.92 7.19 22.79
N THR A 53 -4.20 6.91 22.77
CA THR A 53 -4.94 6.29 21.67
C THR A 53 -4.86 7.17 20.42
N CYS A 54 -3.80 7.03 19.64
CA CYS A 54 -3.80 7.52 18.27
C CYS A 54 -4.24 6.36 17.39
N LEU A 55 -5.47 6.41 16.91
CA LEU A 55 -6.10 5.44 16.01
C LEU A 55 -5.49 5.54 14.62
N THR A 56 -4.24 5.09 14.44
CA THR A 56 -3.70 4.82 13.12
C THR A 56 -4.21 3.46 12.69
N GLN A 57 -5.31 3.43 11.94
CA GLN A 57 -5.88 2.21 11.42
C GLN A 57 -5.16 1.82 10.13
N ASN A 58 -4.39 0.76 10.19
CA ASN A 58 -3.66 0.23 9.05
C ASN A 58 -4.49 -0.74 8.23
N SER A 59 -4.04 -1.06 7.01
CA SER A 59 -4.79 -1.83 6.04
C SER A 59 -5.24 -3.19 6.60
N LYS A 60 -4.38 -3.97 7.24
CA LYS A 60 -4.75 -5.26 7.84
C LYS A 60 -5.82 -5.12 8.93
N GLU A 61 -5.59 -4.28 9.95
CA GLU A 61 -6.56 -4.06 11.03
C GLU A 61 -7.88 -3.50 10.51
N ASN A 62 -7.79 -2.57 9.58
CA ASN A 62 -8.94 -1.99 8.91
C ASN A 62 -9.79 -3.07 8.24
N THR A 63 -9.19 -3.95 7.45
CA THR A 63 -9.88 -5.03 6.73
C THR A 63 -10.43 -6.08 7.70
N VAL A 64 -9.66 -6.49 8.70
CA VAL A 64 -10.08 -7.43 9.76
C VAL A 64 -11.30 -6.91 10.51
N LEU A 65 -11.26 -5.67 10.99
CA LEU A 65 -12.35 -5.07 11.76
C LEU A 65 -13.62 -4.86 10.92
N ARG A 66 -13.48 -4.38 9.68
CA ARG A 66 -14.62 -4.06 8.82
C ARG A 66 -15.32 -5.27 8.27
N ALA A 67 -14.57 -6.24 7.79
CA ALA A 67 -15.10 -7.48 7.28
C ALA A 67 -15.35 -8.52 8.37
N SER A 68 -14.94 -8.25 9.62
CA SER A 68 -15.00 -9.19 10.75
C SER A 68 -14.32 -10.51 10.41
N LEU A 69 -13.11 -10.41 9.84
CA LEU A 69 -12.29 -11.56 9.46
C LEU A 69 -11.48 -12.06 10.64
N ASP A 70 -11.07 -13.31 10.56
CA ASP A 70 -10.02 -13.85 11.42
C ASP A 70 -8.66 -13.23 11.01
N PRO A 71 -7.88 -12.63 11.92
CA PRO A 71 -6.58 -12.05 11.62
C PRO A 71 -5.60 -13.01 10.95
N LEU A 72 -5.73 -14.32 11.18
CA LEU A 72 -4.92 -15.36 10.55
C LEU A 72 -5.21 -15.53 9.05
N MET A 73 -6.43 -15.14 8.61
CA MET A 73 -6.76 -15.13 7.17
C MET A 73 -6.17 -13.95 6.42
N VAL A 74 -5.48 -13.03 7.08
CA VAL A 74 -5.00 -11.80 6.46
C VAL A 74 -3.50 -11.72 6.56
N SER A 75 -2.82 -11.94 5.43
CA SER A 75 -1.38 -11.74 5.28
C SER A 75 -1.07 -10.31 4.87
N VAL A 76 0.11 -9.81 5.28
CA VAL A 76 0.59 -8.52 4.84
C VAL A 76 1.75 -8.72 3.88
N ILE A 77 1.55 -8.25 2.65
CA ILE A 77 2.56 -8.26 1.60
C ILE A 77 2.62 -6.85 1.03
N PRO A 78 3.68 -6.07 1.32
CA PRO A 78 3.79 -4.70 0.85
C PRO A 78 3.92 -4.64 -0.67
N ASN A 79 3.55 -3.50 -1.25
CA ASN A 79 3.78 -3.28 -2.67
C ASN A 79 5.28 -3.21 -2.97
N ALA A 80 5.70 -3.76 -4.10
CA ALA A 80 7.05 -3.60 -4.59
C ALA A 80 7.18 -2.37 -5.51
N VAL A 81 8.40 -1.89 -5.65
CA VAL A 81 8.79 -0.85 -6.60
C VAL A 81 9.86 -1.41 -7.52
N VAL A 82 9.79 -1.08 -8.81
CA VAL A 82 10.87 -1.36 -9.75
C VAL A 82 11.95 -0.28 -9.54
N ALA A 83 12.83 -0.51 -8.56
CA ALA A 83 13.84 0.48 -8.15
C ALA A 83 14.72 0.94 -9.32
N GLU A 84 14.94 0.09 -10.32
CA GLU A 84 15.67 0.39 -11.54
C GLU A 84 15.07 1.57 -12.31
N ASN A 85 13.76 1.78 -12.25
CA ASN A 85 13.08 2.90 -12.90
C ASN A 85 13.17 4.20 -12.10
N PHE A 86 13.53 4.11 -10.80
CA PHE A 86 13.60 5.22 -9.85
C PHE A 86 15.01 5.42 -9.30
N ARG A 87 16.02 5.39 -10.19
CA ARG A 87 17.42 5.63 -9.81
C ARG A 87 17.68 7.09 -9.50
N PRO A 88 18.51 7.40 -8.49
CA PRO A 88 18.91 8.77 -8.19
C PRO A 88 19.74 9.35 -9.34
N ARG A 89 19.93 10.67 -9.31
CA ARG A 89 20.60 11.43 -10.37
C ARG A 89 22.06 11.00 -10.61
N ASN A 90 22.78 10.66 -9.55
CA ASN A 90 24.20 10.32 -9.57
C ASN A 90 24.48 8.81 -9.65
N TYR A 91 23.44 7.99 -9.83
CA TYR A 91 23.63 6.55 -9.96
C TYR A 91 24.36 6.26 -11.27
N PRO A 92 25.39 5.35 -11.28
CA PRO A 92 26.18 5.06 -12.47
C PRO A 92 25.27 4.77 -13.66
N ALA A 93 25.49 5.47 -14.76
CA ALA A 93 24.59 5.47 -15.91
C ALA A 93 24.44 4.06 -16.49
N SER A 94 23.23 3.57 -16.58
CA SER A 94 22.85 2.65 -17.63
C SER A 94 22.87 3.45 -18.96
N GLU A 95 23.29 2.82 -20.04
CA GLU A 95 23.66 3.34 -21.37
C GLU A 95 22.70 4.30 -22.11
N ASN A 96 21.64 4.80 -21.49
CA ASN A 96 20.64 5.70 -22.09
C ASN A 96 20.84 7.16 -21.65
N GLY A 97 21.80 7.79 -22.16
CA GLY A 97 22.10 9.13 -22.65
C GLY A 97 21.50 10.44 -22.10
N TYR A 98 20.70 10.49 -21.05
CA TYR A 98 20.25 11.78 -20.46
C TYR A 98 21.15 12.15 -19.26
N GLN A 99 22.17 12.98 -19.52
CA GLN A 99 22.98 13.61 -18.49
C GLN A 99 22.23 14.78 -17.87
N VAL A 100 21.56 14.58 -16.77
CA VAL A 100 21.12 15.67 -15.88
C VAL A 100 22.28 15.99 -14.94
N ALA A 101 22.68 17.27 -14.85
CA ALA A 101 23.80 17.69 -14.01
C ALA A 101 23.58 17.21 -12.54
N PRO A 102 24.62 16.66 -11.87
CA PRO A 102 24.47 16.15 -10.51
C PRO A 102 24.04 17.26 -9.55
N LEU A 103 23.15 16.93 -8.60
CA LEU A 103 22.88 17.81 -7.46
C LEU A 103 24.14 17.87 -6.60
N PRO A 104 24.45 19.03 -6.00
CA PRO A 104 25.60 19.13 -5.12
C PRO A 104 25.48 18.11 -3.98
N GLN A 105 26.57 17.42 -3.69
CA GLN A 105 26.65 16.40 -2.63
C GLN A 105 26.43 17.03 -1.24
N TYR A 106 26.75 18.31 -1.09
CA TYR A 106 26.57 19.09 0.12
C TYR A 106 25.77 20.34 -0.19
N LEU A 107 24.69 20.58 0.55
CA LEU A 107 23.89 21.77 0.41
C LEU A 107 24.41 22.88 1.35
N GLY A 108 25.02 23.90 0.75
CA GLY A 108 25.44 25.10 1.47
C GLY A 108 24.26 25.92 2.02
N PRO A 109 24.52 26.89 2.90
CA PRO A 109 23.48 27.72 3.49
C PRO A 109 22.61 28.49 2.48
N HIS A 110 23.18 28.83 1.32
CA HIS A 110 22.54 29.60 0.27
C HIS A 110 22.01 28.78 -0.92
N ASP A 111 22.30 27.46 -0.94
CA ASP A 111 21.85 26.62 -2.04
C ASP A 111 20.34 26.44 -2.02
N THR A 112 19.74 26.41 -3.20
CA THR A 112 18.31 26.23 -3.33
C THR A 112 17.89 24.80 -3.05
N ILE A 113 17.02 24.60 -2.04
CA ILE A 113 16.39 23.32 -1.77
C ILE A 113 15.08 23.25 -2.56
N THR A 114 14.95 22.23 -3.38
CA THR A 114 13.74 21.95 -4.14
C THR A 114 12.90 20.89 -3.43
N ILE A 115 11.64 21.22 -3.15
CA ILE A 115 10.65 20.30 -2.58
C ILE A 115 9.74 19.85 -3.71
N VAL A 116 9.57 18.54 -3.87
CA VAL A 116 8.72 17.93 -4.89
C VAL A 116 7.46 17.38 -4.24
N VAL A 117 6.32 17.64 -4.90
CA VAL A 117 5.02 17.05 -4.58
C VAL A 117 4.47 16.42 -5.86
N ILE A 118 4.18 15.13 -5.84
CA ILE A 118 3.53 14.44 -6.96
C ILE A 118 2.35 13.64 -6.41
N SER A 119 1.14 14.06 -6.72
CA SER A 119 -0.07 13.36 -6.29
C SER A 119 -1.28 13.79 -7.11
N ARG A 120 -2.38 13.04 -7.00
CA ARG A 120 -3.68 13.53 -7.43
C ARG A 120 -4.08 14.70 -6.53
N LEU A 121 -4.50 15.83 -7.12
CA LEU A 121 -4.85 17.04 -6.38
C LEU A 121 -6.30 16.99 -5.88
N PHE A 122 -6.49 16.19 -4.82
CA PHE A 122 -7.77 15.95 -4.14
C PHE A 122 -7.66 16.25 -2.65
N TYR A 123 -8.80 16.44 -1.98
CA TYR A 123 -8.86 16.68 -0.54
C TYR A 123 -8.13 15.59 0.27
N ASN A 124 -8.40 14.32 -0.01
CA ASN A 124 -7.78 13.20 0.72
C ASN A 124 -6.27 13.07 0.53
N LYS A 125 -5.68 13.72 -0.48
CA LYS A 125 -4.24 13.82 -0.71
C LYS A 125 -3.61 15.04 -0.04
N GLY A 126 -4.38 15.77 0.78
CA GLY A 126 -3.89 16.89 1.59
C GLY A 126 -3.59 18.15 0.78
N THR A 127 -4.26 18.36 -0.36
CA THR A 127 -4.04 19.58 -1.16
C THR A 127 -4.35 20.83 -0.35
N ASP A 128 -5.35 20.79 0.52
CA ASP A 128 -5.70 21.95 1.38
C ASP A 128 -4.57 22.26 2.39
N LEU A 129 -3.88 21.21 2.90
CA LEU A 129 -2.69 21.39 3.73
C LEU A 129 -1.54 22.03 2.95
N LEU A 130 -1.37 21.68 1.65
CA LEU A 130 -0.37 22.33 0.79
C LEU A 130 -0.68 23.80 0.58
N VAL A 131 -1.93 24.13 0.27
CA VAL A 131 -2.40 25.52 0.07
C VAL A 131 -2.06 26.37 1.31
N ALA A 132 -2.25 25.84 2.50
CA ALA A 132 -1.97 26.54 3.74
C ALA A 132 -0.44 26.58 4.09
N ALA A 133 0.27 25.47 3.90
CA ALA A 133 1.66 25.32 4.34
C ALA A 133 2.70 25.97 3.42
N ILE A 134 2.51 25.92 2.09
CA ILE A 134 3.50 26.41 1.10
C ILE A 134 3.89 27.86 1.34
N PRO A 135 2.96 28.83 1.49
CA PRO A 135 3.34 30.23 1.72
C PRO A 135 4.18 30.41 2.98
N ARG A 136 3.86 29.69 4.05
CA ARG A 136 4.57 29.77 5.33
C ARG A 136 5.97 29.15 5.25
N ILE A 137 6.11 28.01 4.57
CA ILE A 137 7.43 27.37 4.33
C ILE A 137 8.31 28.33 3.52
N LEU A 138 7.77 28.92 2.46
CA LEU A 138 8.51 29.82 1.60
C LEU A 138 8.86 31.15 2.29
N ALA A 139 8.01 31.65 3.19
CA ALA A 139 8.31 32.81 4.01
C ALA A 139 9.46 32.54 5.00
N ALA A 140 9.45 31.36 5.63
CA ALA A 140 10.48 30.96 6.58
C ALA A 140 11.83 30.60 5.91
N HIS A 141 11.80 30.14 4.67
CA HIS A 141 12.98 29.64 3.96
C HIS A 141 13.12 30.30 2.56
N PRO A 142 13.83 31.45 2.44
CA PRO A 142 13.98 32.17 1.18
C PRO A 142 14.56 31.34 0.04
N ASN A 143 15.47 30.40 0.32
CA ASN A 143 16.16 29.56 -0.64
C ASN A 143 15.45 28.20 -0.83
N VAL A 144 14.13 28.15 -0.78
CA VAL A 144 13.32 26.96 -1.05
C VAL A 144 12.41 27.24 -2.23
N ARG A 145 12.19 26.25 -3.08
CA ARG A 145 11.21 26.26 -4.14
C ARG A 145 10.41 24.95 -4.17
N PHE A 146 9.25 24.99 -4.79
CA PHE A 146 8.38 23.82 -4.96
C PHE A 146 8.24 23.46 -6.44
N ILE A 147 8.13 22.14 -6.69
CA ILE A 147 7.69 21.56 -7.95
C ILE A 147 6.47 20.70 -7.63
N ILE A 148 5.33 21.03 -8.21
CA ILE A 148 4.07 20.33 -7.95
C ILE A 148 3.60 19.68 -9.23
N GLY A 149 3.49 18.34 -9.22
CA GLY A 149 2.98 17.55 -10.32
C GLY A 149 1.70 16.83 -9.94
N GLY A 150 0.77 16.79 -10.89
CA GLY A 150 -0.50 16.11 -10.73
C GLY A 150 -1.68 16.92 -11.23
N SER A 151 -2.85 16.31 -11.17
CA SER A 151 -4.10 16.93 -11.58
C SER A 151 -5.24 16.57 -10.63
N GLY A 152 -6.27 17.38 -10.62
CA GLY A 152 -7.47 17.18 -9.82
C GLY A 152 -8.25 18.47 -9.59
N PRO A 153 -9.45 18.38 -9.01
CA PRO A 153 -10.32 19.54 -8.80
C PRO A 153 -9.70 20.61 -7.88
N LYS A 154 -8.72 20.24 -7.05
CA LYS A 154 -8.02 21.14 -6.13
C LYS A 154 -6.80 21.84 -6.75
N ALA A 155 -6.51 21.65 -8.05
CA ALA A 155 -5.44 22.37 -8.74
C ALA A 155 -5.67 23.88 -8.71
N ILE A 156 -6.92 24.32 -8.90
CA ILE A 156 -7.33 25.73 -8.89
C ILE A 156 -7.00 26.40 -7.56
N ASP A 157 -7.19 25.71 -6.44
CA ASP A 157 -6.90 26.26 -5.10
C ASP A 157 -5.39 26.55 -4.94
N LEU A 158 -4.52 25.69 -5.50
CA LEU A 158 -3.07 25.91 -5.54
C LEU A 158 -2.68 27.07 -6.44
N GLU A 159 -3.25 27.16 -7.62
CA GLU A 159 -3.02 28.27 -8.57
C GLU A 159 -3.40 29.61 -7.95
N GLN A 160 -4.59 29.69 -7.33
CA GLN A 160 -5.04 30.89 -6.62
C GLN A 160 -4.13 31.26 -5.43
N MET A 161 -3.64 30.24 -4.69
CA MET A 161 -2.68 30.48 -3.61
C MET A 161 -1.36 31.06 -4.14
N ILE A 162 -0.84 30.54 -5.25
CA ILE A 162 0.38 31.03 -5.90
C ILE A 162 0.22 32.48 -6.34
N GLU A 163 -0.90 32.79 -7.00
CA GLU A 163 -1.21 34.17 -7.44
C GLU A 163 -1.35 35.13 -6.27
N LYS A 164 -2.15 34.76 -5.26
CA LYS A 164 -2.42 35.57 -4.08
C LYS A 164 -1.16 35.96 -3.31
N ASN A 165 -0.19 35.05 -3.23
CA ASN A 165 1.05 35.23 -2.48
C ASN A 165 2.25 35.63 -3.35
N VAL A 166 2.05 35.84 -4.66
CA VAL A 166 3.10 36.22 -5.63
C VAL A 166 4.28 35.23 -5.59
N LEU A 167 3.98 33.93 -5.74
CA LEU A 167 4.94 32.83 -5.62
C LEU A 167 5.32 32.16 -6.95
N GLN A 168 5.03 32.80 -8.09
CA GLN A 168 5.21 32.23 -9.44
C GLN A 168 6.70 31.85 -9.70
N ASP A 169 7.63 32.61 -9.15
CA ASP A 169 9.07 32.36 -9.31
C ASP A 169 9.59 31.20 -8.43
N ARG A 170 8.81 30.75 -7.45
CA ARG A 170 9.22 29.77 -6.45
C ARG A 170 8.37 28.50 -6.42
N VAL A 171 7.23 28.48 -7.10
CA VAL A 171 6.33 27.34 -7.20
C VAL A 171 6.03 27.03 -8.65
N GLU A 172 6.55 25.90 -9.12
CA GLU A 172 6.36 25.41 -10.49
C GLU A 172 5.22 24.38 -10.49
N MET A 173 4.13 24.65 -11.22
CA MET A 173 3.04 23.72 -11.45
C MET A 173 3.23 22.99 -12.78
N LEU A 174 3.42 21.67 -12.76
CA LEU A 174 3.67 20.86 -13.96
C LEU A 174 2.40 20.29 -14.60
N GLY A 175 1.26 20.32 -13.88
CA GLY A 175 0.07 19.61 -14.32
C GLY A 175 0.22 18.07 -14.24
N PRO A 176 -0.58 17.32 -15.03
CA PRO A 176 -0.54 15.87 -15.03
C PRO A 176 0.80 15.34 -15.58
N ILE A 177 1.42 14.39 -14.86
CA ILE A 177 2.70 13.77 -15.21
C ILE A 177 2.44 12.33 -15.60
N ARG A 178 3.03 11.85 -16.70
CA ARG A 178 3.01 10.42 -17.05
C ARG A 178 3.91 9.65 -16.12
N HIS A 179 3.57 8.38 -15.87
CA HIS A 179 4.33 7.55 -14.94
C HIS A 179 5.82 7.43 -15.32
N GLU A 180 6.12 7.36 -16.60
CA GLU A 180 7.49 7.27 -17.13
C GLU A 180 8.31 8.54 -16.87
N GLU A 181 7.65 9.67 -16.65
CA GLU A 181 8.28 10.98 -16.43
C GLU A 181 8.44 11.30 -14.92
N VAL A 182 7.76 10.54 -14.06
CA VAL A 182 7.76 10.78 -12.59
C VAL A 182 9.17 10.82 -12.03
N ARG A 183 10.01 9.87 -12.38
CA ARG A 183 11.42 9.84 -11.97
C ARG A 183 12.17 11.11 -12.37
N ASN A 184 11.97 11.60 -13.61
CA ASN A 184 12.67 12.78 -14.10
C ASN A 184 12.29 14.05 -13.34
N VAL A 185 11.07 14.11 -12.81
CA VAL A 185 10.63 15.21 -11.94
C VAL A 185 11.19 15.02 -10.53
N MET A 186 11.12 13.81 -9.96
CA MET A 186 11.62 13.51 -8.61
C MET A 186 13.10 13.88 -8.46
N VAL A 187 13.94 13.47 -9.41
CA VAL A 187 15.40 13.75 -9.34
C VAL A 187 15.77 15.23 -9.47
N ARG A 188 14.82 16.14 -9.71
CA ARG A 188 15.02 17.59 -9.64
C ARG A 188 14.93 18.11 -8.19
N GLY A 189 14.46 17.29 -7.26
CA GLY A 189 14.21 17.64 -5.87
C GLY A 189 15.25 17.11 -4.89
N HIS A 190 15.17 17.63 -3.68
CA HIS A 190 15.95 17.19 -2.51
C HIS A 190 15.02 16.59 -1.44
N ILE A 191 13.79 17.11 -1.36
CA ILE A 191 12.76 16.67 -0.43
C ILE A 191 11.53 16.27 -1.25
N TYR A 192 10.91 15.16 -0.87
CA TYR A 192 9.58 14.79 -1.32
C TYR A 192 8.57 15.05 -0.20
N LEU A 193 7.56 15.87 -0.44
CA LEU A 193 6.51 16.19 0.51
C LEU A 193 5.22 15.46 0.17
N HIS A 194 4.73 14.63 1.11
CA HIS A 194 3.52 13.82 0.97
C HIS A 194 2.51 14.13 2.08
N PRO A 195 1.61 15.10 1.90
CA PRO A 195 0.70 15.59 2.94
C PRO A 195 -0.63 14.83 2.99
N SER A 196 -0.69 13.57 2.54
CA SER A 196 -1.93 12.79 2.42
C SER A 196 -2.68 12.68 3.75
N LEU A 197 -4.01 12.77 3.73
CA LEU A 197 -4.87 12.60 4.91
C LEU A 197 -5.24 11.13 5.16
N THR A 198 -5.07 10.29 4.14
CA THR A 198 -5.31 8.85 4.21
C THR A 198 -4.49 8.13 3.16
N GLU A 199 -3.80 7.07 3.55
CA GLU A 199 -2.96 6.29 2.66
C GLU A 199 -2.82 4.85 3.16
N ALA A 200 -3.00 3.87 2.28
CA ALA A 200 -2.82 2.46 2.63
C ALA A 200 -1.34 2.06 2.68
N PHE A 201 -0.55 2.53 1.71
CA PHE A 201 0.88 2.23 1.61
C PHE A 201 1.70 3.45 1.16
N GLY A 202 1.28 4.13 0.07
CA GLY A 202 2.00 5.28 -0.46
C GLY A 202 3.21 4.88 -1.30
N THR A 203 3.02 4.09 -2.37
CA THR A 203 4.08 3.64 -3.28
C THR A 203 4.98 4.79 -3.75
N VAL A 204 4.41 5.97 -4.00
CA VAL A 204 5.14 7.16 -4.43
C VAL A 204 6.19 7.64 -3.40
N ILE A 205 6.02 7.34 -2.11
CA ILE A 205 7.01 7.64 -1.06
C ILE A 205 8.25 6.78 -1.25
N VAL A 206 8.05 5.49 -1.56
CA VAL A 206 9.13 4.54 -1.85
C VAL A 206 9.86 4.91 -3.14
N GLU A 207 9.11 5.28 -4.18
CA GLU A 207 9.66 5.78 -5.45
C GLU A 207 10.53 7.02 -5.24
N ALA A 208 10.07 7.98 -4.42
CA ALA A 208 10.80 9.19 -4.11
C ALA A 208 12.08 8.92 -3.29
N ALA A 209 12.01 8.04 -2.29
CA ALA A 209 13.18 7.61 -1.53
C ALA A 209 14.19 6.89 -2.43
N SER A 210 13.73 6.03 -3.34
CA SER A 210 14.57 5.38 -4.35
C SER A 210 15.26 6.38 -5.29
N CYS A 211 14.62 7.51 -5.57
CA CYS A 211 15.23 8.62 -6.31
C CYS A 211 16.24 9.45 -5.50
N GLY A 212 16.46 9.12 -4.22
CA GLY A 212 17.37 9.84 -3.33
C GLY A 212 16.78 11.11 -2.71
N LEU A 213 15.47 11.24 -2.58
CA LEU A 213 14.84 12.36 -1.89
C LEU A 213 14.65 12.05 -0.41
N TYR A 214 14.82 13.07 0.43
CA TYR A 214 14.45 12.98 1.84
C TYR A 214 12.93 13.15 1.97
N ILE A 215 12.27 12.28 2.72
CA ILE A 215 10.81 12.23 2.76
C ILE A 215 10.27 13.05 3.91
N VAL A 216 9.27 13.91 3.63
CA VAL A 216 8.40 14.54 4.63
C VAL A 216 6.98 14.07 4.36
N CYS A 217 6.35 13.43 5.30
CA CYS A 217 4.99 12.90 5.10
C CYS A 217 4.14 12.96 6.37
N THR A 218 2.83 12.97 6.18
CA THR A 218 1.87 12.87 7.28
C THR A 218 1.87 11.47 7.86
N GLN A 219 1.74 11.40 9.19
CA GLN A 219 1.69 10.13 9.93
C GLN A 219 0.26 9.57 9.92
N VAL A 220 -0.18 9.06 8.76
CA VAL A 220 -1.53 8.53 8.56
C VAL A 220 -1.49 7.14 7.92
N GLY A 221 -2.47 6.31 8.26
CA GLY A 221 -2.63 4.98 7.66
C GLY A 221 -1.36 4.13 7.74
N GLY A 222 -0.97 3.51 6.63
CA GLY A 222 0.22 2.67 6.52
C GLY A 222 1.55 3.42 6.36
N ILE A 223 1.54 4.75 6.17
CA ILE A 223 2.76 5.54 5.90
C ILE A 223 3.88 5.32 6.94
N PRO A 224 3.63 5.25 8.27
CA PRO A 224 4.69 5.11 9.26
C PRO A 224 5.52 3.82 9.14
N GLU A 225 5.02 2.84 8.39
CA GLU A 225 5.68 1.53 8.22
C GLU A 225 6.46 1.43 6.92
N VAL A 226 6.29 2.40 6.02
CA VAL A 226 6.79 2.29 4.64
C VAL A 226 8.31 2.48 4.59
N LEU A 227 8.85 3.43 5.34
CA LEU A 227 10.28 3.71 5.32
C LEU A 227 10.85 3.83 6.74
N PRO A 228 12.13 3.50 6.93
CA PRO A 228 12.84 3.73 8.19
C PRO A 228 12.80 5.21 8.61
N GLY A 229 12.80 5.44 9.93
CA GLY A 229 12.68 6.80 10.48
C GLY A 229 13.84 7.76 10.11
N TYR A 230 14.99 7.25 9.68
CA TYR A 230 16.09 8.09 9.20
C TYR A 230 15.92 8.56 7.75
N MET A 231 15.02 7.91 6.98
CA MET A 231 14.64 8.34 5.62
C MET A 231 13.49 9.33 5.62
N THR A 232 12.79 9.51 6.77
CA THR A 232 11.50 10.17 6.82
C THR A 232 11.38 11.11 8.00
N VAL A 233 10.77 12.27 7.78
CA VAL A 233 10.31 13.19 8.83
C VAL A 233 8.79 13.15 8.84
N PHE A 234 8.21 12.67 9.94
CA PHE A 234 6.77 12.61 10.11
C PHE A 234 6.17 13.92 10.61
N ALA A 235 4.99 14.25 10.11
CA ALA A 235 4.14 15.33 10.56
C ALA A 235 2.74 14.80 10.91
N LYS A 236 2.05 15.41 11.83
CA LYS A 236 0.60 15.25 11.96
C LYS A 236 -0.08 15.86 10.72
N PRO A 237 -1.30 15.42 10.35
CA PRO A 237 -2.04 16.01 9.24
C PRO A 237 -2.62 17.38 9.60
N GLU A 238 -1.76 18.27 10.07
CA GLU A 238 -2.04 19.62 10.53
C GLU A 238 -1.03 20.59 9.89
N GLU A 239 -1.47 21.79 9.58
CA GLU A 239 -0.65 22.80 8.90
C GLU A 239 0.64 23.12 9.67
N ASP A 240 0.51 23.43 10.96
CA ASP A 240 1.65 23.84 11.79
C ASP A 240 2.73 22.76 11.88
N ASP A 241 2.33 21.50 12.04
CA ASP A 241 3.30 20.41 12.16
C ASP A 241 3.90 20.05 10.80
N LEU A 242 3.16 20.18 9.70
CA LEU A 242 3.69 19.99 8.35
C LEU A 242 4.77 21.05 8.02
N VAL A 243 4.53 22.32 8.37
CA VAL A 243 5.51 23.40 8.22
C VAL A 243 6.75 23.12 9.09
N ALA A 244 6.54 22.75 10.35
CA ALA A 244 7.64 22.44 11.27
C ALA A 244 8.45 21.21 10.81
N ALA A 245 7.79 20.14 10.36
CA ALA A 245 8.44 18.94 9.84
C ALA A 245 9.28 19.25 8.59
N THR A 246 8.74 20.06 7.67
CA THR A 246 9.49 20.51 6.49
C THR A 246 10.71 21.33 6.89
N GLY A 247 10.59 22.20 7.88
CA GLY A 247 11.73 22.94 8.44
C GLY A 247 12.80 22.03 9.05
N ARG A 248 12.39 20.99 9.78
CA ARG A 248 13.32 19.97 10.32
C ARG A 248 14.07 19.23 9.20
N ALA A 249 13.38 18.86 8.13
CA ALA A 249 14.00 18.20 6.98
C ALA A 249 15.02 19.10 6.27
N ILE A 250 14.66 20.37 6.04
CA ILE A 250 15.57 21.37 5.45
C ILE A 250 16.83 21.52 6.32
N ALA A 251 16.66 21.65 7.63
CA ALA A 251 17.79 21.79 8.56
C ALA A 251 18.67 20.53 8.59
N ALA A 252 18.08 19.33 8.53
CA ALA A 252 18.81 18.08 8.50
C ALA A 252 19.67 17.93 7.23
N LEU A 253 19.12 18.28 6.06
CA LEU A 253 19.86 18.28 4.80
C LEU A 253 21.02 19.29 4.80
N ARG A 254 20.79 20.53 5.25
CA ARG A 254 21.83 21.55 5.37
C ARG A 254 22.94 21.19 6.36
N ALA A 255 22.59 20.45 7.41
CA ALA A 255 23.54 19.94 8.39
C ALA A 255 24.26 18.65 7.94
N ASN A 256 23.94 18.16 6.73
CA ASN A 256 24.46 16.90 6.18
C ASN A 256 24.29 15.69 7.13
N LYS A 257 23.14 15.63 7.79
CA LYS A 257 22.80 14.57 8.75
C LYS A 257 22.13 13.35 8.08
N VAL A 258 21.78 13.46 6.80
CA VAL A 258 21.01 12.44 6.05
C VAL A 258 21.79 12.08 4.80
N ARG A 259 22.03 10.80 4.61
CA ARG A 259 22.71 10.24 3.43
C ARG A 259 21.70 9.73 2.42
N THR A 260 21.14 10.63 1.65
CA THR A 260 20.10 10.29 0.67
C THR A 260 20.63 9.47 -0.51
N GLU A 261 21.91 9.46 -0.74
CA GLU A 261 22.59 8.62 -1.74
C GLU A 261 22.50 7.12 -1.47
N GLU A 262 22.36 6.72 -0.21
CA GLU A 262 22.26 5.31 0.20
C GLU A 262 20.82 4.76 0.06
N PHE A 263 19.81 5.64 -0.04
CA PHE A 263 18.39 5.27 -0.01
C PHE A 263 17.97 4.34 -1.14
N HIS A 264 18.54 4.51 -2.32
CA HIS A 264 18.21 3.68 -3.48
C HIS A 264 18.49 2.20 -3.24
N ASP A 265 19.67 1.88 -2.78
CA ASP A 265 20.10 0.49 -2.57
C ASP A 265 19.31 -0.16 -1.41
N GLU A 266 18.99 0.61 -0.37
CA GLU A 266 18.16 0.14 0.73
C GLU A 266 16.72 -0.13 0.29
N VAL A 267 16.11 0.78 -0.46
CA VAL A 267 14.76 0.61 -1.01
C VAL A 267 14.69 -0.61 -1.93
N LYS A 268 15.72 -0.82 -2.75
CA LYS A 268 15.81 -1.99 -3.64
C LYS A 268 15.81 -3.30 -2.87
N MET A 269 16.45 -3.34 -1.70
CA MET A 269 16.44 -4.53 -0.84
C MET A 269 15.09 -4.71 -0.11
N MET A 270 14.46 -3.62 0.34
CA MET A 270 13.21 -3.69 1.11
C MET A 270 11.99 -4.02 0.27
N TYR A 271 11.94 -3.60 -1.00
CA TYR A 271 10.72 -3.61 -1.83
C TYR A 271 10.94 -4.30 -3.17
N SER A 272 11.49 -5.51 -3.13
CA SER A 272 11.76 -6.34 -4.30
C SER A 272 10.50 -7.08 -4.77
N TRP A 273 10.26 -7.10 -6.09
CA TRP A 273 9.20 -7.93 -6.69
C TRP A 273 9.40 -9.42 -6.43
N THR A 274 10.64 -9.87 -6.29
CA THR A 274 10.95 -11.27 -5.96
C THR A 274 10.41 -11.64 -4.58
N ASP A 275 10.62 -10.79 -3.55
CA ASP A 275 10.10 -11.02 -2.21
C ASP A 275 8.55 -11.01 -2.18
N VAL A 276 7.93 -10.07 -2.91
CA VAL A 276 6.47 -10.03 -3.06
C VAL A 276 5.94 -11.30 -3.72
N ALA A 277 6.60 -11.78 -4.78
CA ALA A 277 6.20 -12.99 -5.48
C ALA A 277 6.32 -14.23 -4.57
N GLU A 278 7.43 -14.39 -3.85
CA GLU A 278 7.66 -15.51 -2.93
C GLU A 278 6.63 -15.53 -1.79
N ARG A 279 6.33 -14.39 -1.20
CA ARG A 279 5.29 -14.27 -0.16
C ARG A 279 3.89 -14.56 -0.70
N THR A 280 3.59 -14.12 -1.92
CA THR A 280 2.31 -14.38 -2.56
C THR A 280 2.16 -15.85 -2.95
N GLU A 281 3.21 -16.47 -3.48
CA GLU A 281 3.27 -17.91 -3.77
C GLU A 281 3.04 -18.72 -2.50
N ARG A 282 3.66 -18.35 -1.39
CA ARG A 282 3.43 -19.00 -0.08
C ARG A 282 1.97 -18.93 0.37
N VAL A 283 1.28 -17.80 0.15
CA VAL A 283 -0.15 -17.69 0.43
C VAL A 283 -0.95 -18.62 -0.45
N TYR A 284 -0.65 -18.71 -1.75
CA TYR A 284 -1.33 -19.61 -2.67
C TYR A 284 -1.09 -21.08 -2.33
N ASP A 285 0.13 -21.45 -1.94
CA ASP A 285 0.48 -22.80 -1.51
C ASP A 285 -0.24 -23.19 -0.21
N GLY A 286 -0.37 -22.26 0.74
CA GLY A 286 -1.16 -22.46 1.95
C GLY A 286 -2.65 -22.66 1.67
N VAL A 287 -3.23 -21.81 0.83
CA VAL A 287 -4.65 -21.90 0.46
C VAL A 287 -4.96 -23.12 -0.37
N SER A 288 -4.06 -23.56 -1.24
CA SER A 288 -4.23 -24.77 -2.07
C SER A 288 -3.96 -26.07 -1.32
N GLY A 289 -3.44 -25.99 -0.08
CA GLY A 289 -3.13 -27.16 0.74
C GLY A 289 -1.81 -27.85 0.35
N VAL A 290 -0.94 -27.18 -0.38
CA VAL A 290 0.43 -27.64 -0.67
C VAL A 290 1.31 -27.54 0.58
N LEU A 291 1.14 -26.45 1.36
CA LEU A 291 1.77 -26.29 2.67
C LEU A 291 0.85 -26.82 3.78
N SER A 292 1.44 -27.42 4.81
CA SER A 292 0.72 -27.72 6.04
C SER A 292 0.32 -26.42 6.76
N GLU A 293 -0.69 -26.47 7.63
CA GLU A 293 -1.08 -25.30 8.44
C GLU A 293 0.06 -24.82 9.32
N ALA A 294 0.80 -25.73 9.93
CA ALA A 294 1.96 -25.41 10.76
C ALA A 294 3.05 -24.70 9.96
N ASP A 295 3.34 -25.15 8.74
CA ASP A 295 4.32 -24.50 7.85
C ASP A 295 3.83 -23.15 7.34
N PHE A 296 2.52 -23.03 7.09
CA PHE A 296 1.94 -21.79 6.57
C PHE A 296 1.89 -20.68 7.63
N TYR A 297 1.39 -21.01 8.83
CA TYR A 297 1.26 -20.03 9.93
C TYR A 297 2.50 -19.95 10.83
N GLY A 298 3.41 -20.90 10.74
CA GLY A 298 4.64 -20.93 11.52
C GLY A 298 4.48 -21.34 13.00
N TYR A 299 3.30 -21.87 13.40
CA TYR A 299 3.00 -22.39 14.73
C TYR A 299 1.85 -23.41 14.69
N ASP A 300 1.73 -24.23 15.71
CA ASP A 300 0.63 -25.18 15.83
C ASP A 300 -0.67 -24.43 16.17
N VAL A 301 -1.63 -24.47 15.24
CA VAL A 301 -2.92 -23.73 15.34
C VAL A 301 -3.79 -24.25 16.48
N THR A 302 -3.45 -25.38 17.08
CA THR A 302 -4.18 -25.97 18.22
C THR A 302 -4.10 -25.12 19.49
N ASP A 303 -3.07 -24.28 19.64
CA ASP A 303 -2.87 -23.38 20.77
C ASP A 303 -3.52 -21.99 20.61
N ALA A 304 -3.95 -21.63 19.41
CA ALA A 304 -4.65 -20.38 19.15
C ALA A 304 -6.13 -20.52 19.53
N GLY A 305 -6.48 -20.11 20.74
CA GLY A 305 -7.79 -20.21 21.38
C GLY A 305 -9.05 -20.08 20.50
N SER A 306 -10.23 -20.24 21.05
CA SER A 306 -11.59 -20.51 20.54
C SER A 306 -12.06 -19.92 19.18
N TRP A 307 -11.28 -19.16 18.47
CA TRP A 307 -11.59 -18.63 17.12
C TRP A 307 -11.49 -19.72 16.03
N SER A 308 -10.77 -20.80 16.31
CA SER A 308 -10.60 -21.94 15.38
C SER A 308 -11.81 -22.87 15.31
N ALA A 309 -12.77 -22.75 16.23
CA ALA A 309 -13.90 -23.66 16.35
C ALA A 309 -14.91 -23.60 15.17
N THR A 310 -14.85 -22.57 14.33
CA THR A 310 -15.71 -22.42 13.13
C THR A 310 -15.00 -22.87 11.84
N ARG A 311 -13.70 -23.16 11.88
CA ARG A 311 -12.94 -23.72 10.76
C ARG A 311 -12.80 -25.22 10.94
N GLY A 312 -13.06 -25.97 9.89
CA GLY A 312 -12.70 -27.37 9.85
C GLY A 312 -11.17 -27.52 10.11
N ARG A 313 -10.73 -28.71 10.50
CA ARG A 313 -9.33 -29.06 10.86
C ARG A 313 -8.25 -28.69 9.82
N SER A 314 -8.61 -28.10 8.69
CA SER A 314 -7.69 -27.78 7.58
C SER A 314 -7.40 -26.29 7.35
N GLY A 315 -7.79 -25.38 8.27
CA GLY A 315 -7.61 -23.92 8.07
C GLY A 315 -8.30 -23.33 6.83
N VAL A 316 -8.78 -24.18 5.98
CA VAL A 316 -9.41 -23.86 4.71
C VAL A 316 -10.91 -23.80 4.88
N GLN A 317 -11.56 -22.80 4.32
CA GLN A 317 -13.00 -22.63 4.46
C GLN A 317 -13.77 -23.80 3.84
N SER A 318 -14.79 -24.29 4.58
CA SER A 318 -15.72 -25.29 4.08
C SER A 318 -16.65 -24.69 3.02
N PHE A 319 -16.81 -25.40 1.89
CA PHE A 319 -17.76 -25.04 0.84
C PHE A 319 -19.17 -25.58 1.09
N ALA A 320 -19.40 -26.32 2.20
CA ALA A 320 -20.72 -26.81 2.54
C ALA A 320 -21.71 -25.64 2.68
N LEU A 321 -22.90 -25.76 2.07
CA LEU A 321 -23.91 -24.71 2.04
C LEU A 321 -24.24 -24.18 3.44
N ILE A 322 -24.35 -25.07 4.44
CA ILE A 322 -24.67 -24.71 5.82
C ILE A 322 -23.60 -23.82 6.42
N ASP A 323 -22.33 -24.10 6.18
CA ASP A 323 -21.22 -23.32 6.72
C ASP A 323 -21.12 -21.96 6.03
N ARG A 324 -21.38 -21.92 4.72
CA ARG A 324 -21.52 -20.65 3.98
C ARG A 324 -22.66 -19.81 4.57
N LEU A 325 -23.85 -20.38 4.77
CA LEU A 325 -24.98 -19.67 5.33
C LEU A 325 -24.69 -19.15 6.75
N LYS A 326 -23.99 -19.90 7.59
CA LYS A 326 -23.57 -19.41 8.93
C LYS A 326 -22.67 -18.19 8.84
N ARG A 327 -21.67 -18.20 7.91
CA ARG A 327 -20.79 -17.04 7.71
C ARG A 327 -21.57 -15.81 7.26
N TYR A 328 -22.44 -15.96 6.27
CA TYR A 328 -23.23 -14.85 5.75
C TYR A 328 -24.27 -14.33 6.75
N TYR A 329 -24.88 -15.22 7.54
CA TYR A 329 -25.81 -14.82 8.59
C TYR A 329 -25.11 -13.93 9.64
N GLY A 330 -23.85 -14.18 9.94
CA GLY A 330 -23.00 -13.36 10.82
C GLY A 330 -22.76 -11.91 10.32
N CYS A 331 -23.13 -11.56 9.09
CA CYS A 331 -22.95 -10.22 8.52
C CYS A 331 -23.93 -9.16 9.10
N GLY A 332 -24.91 -9.57 9.91
CA GLY A 332 -25.85 -8.69 10.60
C GLY A 332 -27.31 -9.15 10.44
N ILE A 333 -28.19 -8.68 11.32
CA ILE A 333 -29.56 -9.18 11.44
C ILE A 333 -30.34 -9.10 10.12
N TRP A 334 -30.33 -7.96 9.44
CA TRP A 334 -31.01 -7.75 8.17
C TRP A 334 -30.14 -8.11 6.96
N ALA A 335 -28.93 -7.61 6.93
CA ALA A 335 -28.00 -7.87 5.84
C ALA A 335 -27.67 -9.37 5.74
N GLY A 336 -27.44 -10.05 6.87
CA GLY A 336 -27.16 -11.48 6.89
C GLY A 336 -28.30 -12.33 6.33
N LYS A 337 -29.56 -12.01 6.64
CA LYS A 337 -30.71 -12.71 6.04
C LYS A 337 -30.79 -12.51 4.53
N LEU A 338 -30.58 -11.26 4.05
CA LEU A 338 -30.56 -10.96 2.63
C LEU A 338 -29.42 -11.71 1.92
N PHE A 339 -28.25 -11.73 2.51
CA PHE A 339 -27.08 -12.43 1.95
C PHE A 339 -27.30 -13.95 1.94
N CYS A 340 -27.90 -14.54 2.98
CA CYS A 340 -28.28 -15.94 2.96
C CYS A 340 -29.24 -16.26 1.81
N LEU A 341 -30.24 -15.38 1.57
CA LEU A 341 -31.16 -15.54 0.44
C LEU A 341 -30.39 -15.51 -0.91
N CYS A 342 -29.45 -14.56 -1.10
CA CYS A 342 -28.61 -14.50 -2.30
C CYS A 342 -27.79 -15.80 -2.48
N VAL A 343 -27.19 -16.32 -1.41
CA VAL A 343 -26.40 -17.57 -1.44
C VAL A 343 -27.27 -18.77 -1.79
N ILE A 344 -28.51 -18.84 -1.29
CA ILE A 344 -29.44 -19.92 -1.64
C ILE A 344 -29.81 -19.85 -3.13
N ILE A 345 -30.11 -18.63 -3.62
CA ILE A 345 -30.44 -18.44 -5.05
C ILE A 345 -29.24 -18.84 -5.93
N ASP A 346 -28.04 -18.39 -5.56
CA ASP A 346 -26.80 -18.75 -6.25
C ASP A 346 -26.57 -20.29 -6.27
N TYR A 347 -26.77 -20.93 -5.11
CA TYR A 347 -26.63 -22.37 -5.01
C TYR A 347 -27.65 -23.12 -5.90
N LEU A 348 -28.92 -22.70 -5.91
CA LEU A 348 -29.95 -23.28 -6.76
C LEU A 348 -29.65 -23.05 -8.24
N LEU A 349 -29.14 -21.87 -8.61
CA LEU A 349 -28.71 -21.59 -9.97
C LEU A 349 -27.57 -22.51 -10.40
N PHE A 350 -26.57 -22.75 -9.54
CA PHE A 350 -25.50 -23.70 -9.85
C PHE A 350 -26.00 -25.14 -9.97
N LEU A 351 -26.97 -25.58 -9.18
CA LEU A 351 -27.58 -26.89 -9.36
C LEU A 351 -28.30 -26.99 -10.71
N LEU A 352 -29.01 -25.93 -11.10
CA LEU A 352 -29.69 -25.88 -12.40
C LEU A 352 -28.67 -25.88 -13.55
N LEU A 353 -27.57 -25.14 -13.43
CA LEU A 353 -26.50 -25.15 -14.42
C LEU A 353 -25.79 -26.50 -14.49
N GLU A 354 -25.61 -27.22 -13.38
CA GLU A 354 -25.03 -28.58 -13.38
C GLU A 354 -25.91 -29.57 -14.12
N ILE A 355 -27.24 -29.42 -14.05
CA ILE A 355 -28.19 -30.25 -14.81
C ILE A 355 -28.13 -29.92 -16.31
N TRP A 356 -28.02 -28.63 -16.67
CA TRP A 356 -28.01 -28.15 -18.04
C TRP A 356 -26.67 -28.31 -18.75
N ALA A 357 -25.58 -28.07 -18.03
CA ALA A 357 -24.20 -28.16 -18.54
C ALA A 357 -23.32 -28.88 -17.49
N PRO A 358 -23.40 -30.23 -17.40
CA PRO A 358 -22.63 -31.01 -16.44
C PRO A 358 -21.12 -30.74 -16.53
N ARG A 359 -20.42 -30.76 -15.42
CA ARG A 359 -18.95 -30.51 -15.34
C ARG A 359 -18.16 -31.50 -16.15
N GLU A 360 -18.69 -32.70 -16.36
CA GLU A 360 -18.08 -33.75 -17.18
C GLU A 360 -17.91 -33.35 -18.65
N ASN A 361 -18.74 -32.39 -19.11
CA ASN A 361 -18.70 -31.88 -20.48
C ASN A 361 -17.78 -30.67 -20.65
N ILE A 362 -17.10 -30.20 -19.56
CA ILE A 362 -16.16 -29.05 -19.61
C ILE A 362 -14.82 -29.56 -20.14
N ASP A 363 -14.39 -29.02 -21.28
CA ASP A 363 -13.10 -29.34 -21.86
C ASP A 363 -11.94 -28.95 -20.94
N ILE A 364 -11.09 -29.93 -20.61
CA ILE A 364 -9.85 -29.71 -19.89
C ILE A 364 -8.79 -29.21 -20.88
N ALA A 365 -8.16 -28.08 -20.59
CA ALA A 365 -7.10 -27.51 -21.42
C ALA A 365 -5.97 -28.56 -21.67
N LYS A 366 -5.78 -28.95 -22.91
CA LYS A 366 -4.82 -30.02 -23.31
C LYS A 366 -3.35 -29.72 -22.98
N ASN A 367 -3.01 -28.45 -22.79
CA ASN A 367 -1.63 -27.98 -22.58
C ASN A 367 -1.31 -27.60 -21.13
N TRP A 368 -2.18 -27.93 -20.17
CA TRP A 368 -1.84 -27.70 -18.76
C TRP A 368 -0.65 -28.58 -18.35
N PRO A 369 0.40 -28.02 -17.68
CA PRO A 369 1.57 -28.80 -17.30
C PRO A 369 1.16 -29.97 -16.41
N LYS A 370 1.50 -31.21 -16.82
CA LYS A 370 1.27 -32.39 -15.98
C LYS A 370 2.05 -32.25 -14.67
N LYS A 371 1.52 -32.79 -13.58
CA LYS A 371 2.08 -32.83 -12.24
C LYS A 371 3.60 -33.14 -12.19
N GLU A 372 4.07 -34.05 -13.07
CA GLU A 372 5.49 -34.38 -13.26
C GLU A 372 6.41 -33.21 -13.65
N LYS A 373 5.87 -32.18 -14.31
CA LYS A 373 6.64 -30.99 -14.69
C LYS A 373 6.77 -30.01 -13.53
N VAL A 374 5.75 -29.94 -12.67
CA VAL A 374 5.74 -29.15 -11.43
C VAL A 374 6.74 -29.73 -10.43
N ASP A 375 6.72 -31.05 -10.23
CA ASP A 375 7.66 -31.77 -9.35
C ASP A 375 9.13 -31.66 -9.83
N ARG A 376 9.36 -31.49 -11.14
CA ARG A 376 10.69 -31.24 -11.70
C ARG A 376 11.17 -29.81 -11.40
N ILE A 377 10.32 -28.83 -11.56
CA ILE A 377 10.62 -27.42 -11.27
C ILE A 377 10.89 -27.25 -9.77
N GLN A 378 10.12 -27.89 -8.89
CA GLN A 378 10.36 -27.86 -7.44
C GLN A 378 11.68 -28.54 -7.05
N ARG A 379 12.03 -29.68 -7.67
CA ARG A 379 13.34 -30.35 -7.45
C ARG A 379 14.53 -29.54 -7.93
N ASP A 380 14.40 -28.83 -9.03
CA ASP A 380 15.46 -27.98 -9.54
C ASP A 380 15.64 -26.71 -8.69
N ARG A 381 14.54 -26.09 -8.20
CA ARG A 381 14.62 -24.97 -7.25
C ARG A 381 15.30 -25.35 -5.92
N SER A 382 15.07 -26.57 -5.40
CA SER A 382 15.72 -27.06 -4.17
C SER A 382 17.22 -27.30 -4.34
N LYS A 383 17.75 -27.41 -5.56
CA LYS A 383 19.17 -27.56 -5.87
C LYS A 383 19.93 -26.23 -6.01
N PHE A 384 19.21 -25.13 -6.31
CA PHE A 384 19.80 -23.79 -6.43
C PHE A 384 19.68 -22.93 -5.17
N GLY A 385 19.05 -23.45 -4.11
CA GLY A 385 18.85 -22.81 -2.81
C GLY A 385 19.79 -23.29 -1.70
N ARG A 386 21.05 -23.63 -2.06
CA ARG A 386 22.13 -23.90 -1.10
C ARG A 386 23.31 -22.99 -1.35
#